data_31a2123ef0d21d95eb14c4412d6662ef
#
_entry.id   31a2123ef0d21d95eb14c4412d6662ef
#
_cell.length_a   1.000
_cell.length_b   1.000
_cell.length_c   1.000
_cell.angle_alpha   90.00
_cell.angle_beta   90.00
_cell.angle_gamma   90.00
#
_symmetry.space_group_name_H-M   'P 1'
#
loop_
_entity.id
_entity.type
_entity.pdbx_description
1 polymer ?
#
loop_
_entity_poly.entity_id
_entity_poly.type
_entity_poly.pdbx_seq_one_letter_code
_entity_poly.pdbx_strand_id
1 'polypeptide(L)' 'MTSILTPIHLRDLISVYAHVERVGRTSMGVRIEVIAERDLGATEVKVTEGLFTFVALDANNRPRPIDTLA' A
#
# COMPACT_ATOMS: atom_id res chain seq x y z
N MET A 1 1.76 -8.69 -5.79
CA MET A 1 0.49 -8.97 -6.49
C MET A 1 -0.68 -8.46 -5.67
N THR A 2 -1.64 -7.88 -6.30
CA THR A 2 -2.83 -7.32 -5.64
C THR A 2 -4.02 -8.26 -5.85
N SER A 3 -4.74 -8.52 -4.77
CA SER A 3 -5.92 -9.38 -4.81
C SER A 3 -7.13 -8.63 -4.29
N ILE A 4 -8.26 -8.78 -4.98
CA ILE A 4 -9.53 -8.23 -4.51
C ILE A 4 -10.21 -9.29 -3.68
N LEU A 5 -10.45 -8.98 -2.40
CA LEU A 5 -11.04 -9.91 -1.44
C LEU A 5 -12.54 -9.72 -1.31
N THR A 6 -13.02 -8.48 -1.41
CA THR A 6 -14.42 -8.14 -1.18
C THR A 6 -14.80 -6.97 -2.07
N PRO A 7 -15.98 -6.99 -2.70
CA PRO A 7 -16.44 -5.86 -3.49
C PRO A 7 -16.66 -4.61 -2.63
N ILE A 8 -16.45 -3.44 -3.22
CA ILE A 8 -16.77 -2.16 -2.59
C ILE A 8 -18.22 -1.80 -2.93
N HIS A 9 -18.97 -1.37 -1.93
CA HIS A 9 -20.32 -0.90 -2.11
C HIS A 9 -20.35 0.62 -2.17
N LEU A 10 -21.38 1.19 -2.80
CA LEU A 10 -21.45 2.62 -3.10
C LEU A 10 -21.31 3.53 -1.89
N ARG A 11 -21.80 3.10 -0.72
CA ARG A 11 -21.77 3.91 0.50
C ARG A 11 -20.67 3.55 1.48
N ASP A 12 -19.72 2.76 1.04
CA ASP A 12 -18.61 2.38 1.91
C ASP A 12 -17.65 3.56 2.09
N LEU A 13 -17.15 3.70 3.31
CA LEU A 13 -16.00 4.56 3.58
C LEU A 13 -14.74 3.75 3.34
N ILE A 14 -13.82 4.31 2.58
CA ILE A 14 -12.61 3.61 2.20
C ILE A 14 -11.43 4.16 2.97
N SER A 15 -10.68 3.27 3.62
CA SER A 15 -9.45 3.61 4.31
C SER A 15 -8.30 2.84 3.65
N VAL A 16 -7.20 3.53 3.43
CA VAL A 16 -6.00 2.94 2.83
C VAL A 16 -4.88 3.00 3.86
N TYR A 17 -4.29 1.86 4.15
CA TYR A 17 -3.17 1.74 5.08
C TYR A 17 -1.94 1.25 4.34
N ALA A 18 -0.81 1.86 4.63
CA ALA A 18 0.46 1.47 4.04
C ALA A 18 1.47 1.18 5.16
N HIS A 19 2.15 0.06 5.04
CA HIS A 19 3.17 -0.36 6.01
C HIS A 19 4.44 -0.71 5.27
N VAL A 20 5.56 -0.13 5.68
CA VAL A 20 6.85 -0.52 5.15
C VAL A 20 7.25 -1.83 5.82
N GLU A 21 7.33 -2.91 5.05
CA GLU A 21 7.70 -4.22 5.57
C GLU A 21 9.18 -4.52 5.45
N ARG A 22 9.82 -3.95 4.43
CA ARG A 22 11.23 -4.23 4.17
C ARG A 22 11.87 -3.02 3.54
N VAL A 23 13.09 -2.71 3.96
CA VAL A 23 13.90 -1.66 3.36
C VAL A 23 15.21 -2.31 2.93
N GLY A 24 15.45 -2.30 1.63
CA GLY A 24 16.73 -2.70 1.07
C GLY A 24 17.59 -1.47 0.82
N ARG A 25 18.69 -1.65 0.11
CA ARG A 25 19.61 -0.55 -0.16
C ARG A 25 19.00 0.49 -1.10
N THR A 26 18.35 0.04 -2.16
CA THR A 26 17.79 0.90 -3.20
C THR A 26 16.30 0.69 -3.41
N SER A 27 15.68 -0.18 -2.62
CA SER A 27 14.26 -0.50 -2.76
C SER A 27 13.61 -0.69 -1.41
N MET A 28 12.30 -0.62 -1.38
CA MET A 28 11.53 -0.95 -0.19
C MET A 28 10.25 -1.67 -0.57
N GLY A 29 9.83 -2.60 0.28
CA GLY A 29 8.56 -3.29 0.14
C GLY A 29 7.52 -2.64 1.03
N VAL A 30 6.41 -2.24 0.44
CA VAL A 30 5.30 -1.59 1.15
C VAL A 30 4.05 -2.43 0.98
N ARG A 31 3.47 -2.85 2.11
CA ARG A 31 2.17 -3.51 2.10
C ARG A 31 1.09 -2.44 2.14
N ILE A 32 0.18 -2.53 1.19
CA ILE A 32 -0.96 -1.61 1.11
C ILE A 32 -2.23 -2.42 1.31
N GLU A 33 -3.07 -1.95 2.24
CA GLU A 33 -4.35 -2.57 2.53
C GLU A 33 -5.45 -1.56 2.33
N VAL A 34 -6.55 -1.99 1.73
CA VAL A 34 -7.74 -1.16 1.53
C VAL A 34 -8.88 -1.77 2.33
N ILE A 35 -9.42 -1.00 3.25
CA ILE A 35 -10.50 -1.41 4.14
C ILE A 35 -11.74 -0.60 3.83
N ALA A 36 -12.87 -1.25 3.69
CA ALA A 36 -14.16 -0.59 3.54
C ALA A 36 -14.92 -0.68 4.86
N GLU A 37 -15.45 0.45 5.30
CA GLU A 37 -16.31 0.51 6.49
C GLU A 37 -17.75 0.64 6.06
N ARG A 38 -18.62 -0.18 6.64
CA ARG A 38 -20.05 -0.20 6.36
C ARG A 38 -20.83 0.04 7.62
N ASP A 39 -22.09 0.43 7.47
CA ASP A 39 -23.02 0.63 8.58
C ASP A 39 -22.46 1.60 9.61
N LEU A 40 -21.99 2.75 9.15
CA LEU A 40 -21.42 3.81 9.99
C LEU A 40 -20.26 3.32 10.84
N GLY A 41 -19.43 2.45 10.29
CA GLY A 41 -18.25 1.95 10.97
C GLY A 41 -18.48 0.69 11.80
N ALA A 42 -19.71 0.17 11.82
CA ALA A 42 -20.00 -1.06 12.58
C ALA A 42 -19.37 -2.30 11.98
N THR A 43 -19.08 -2.27 10.69
CA THR A 43 -18.50 -3.40 9.97
C THR A 43 -17.30 -2.91 9.16
N GLU A 44 -16.17 -3.60 9.30
CA GLU A 44 -15.00 -3.38 8.48
C GLU A 44 -14.70 -4.62 7.67
N VAL A 45 -14.43 -4.44 6.37
CA VAL A 45 -14.05 -5.56 5.51
C VAL A 45 -12.80 -5.17 4.72
N LYS A 46 -11.89 -6.11 4.57
CA LYS A 46 -10.71 -5.91 3.73
C LYS A 46 -11.12 -6.11 2.28
N VAL A 47 -10.96 -5.06 1.48
CA VAL A 47 -11.31 -5.08 0.06
C VAL A 47 -10.19 -5.70 -0.75
N THR A 48 -8.97 -5.26 -0.49
CA THR A 48 -7.80 -5.75 -1.20
C THR A 48 -6.55 -5.52 -0.36
N GLU A 49 -5.49 -6.24 -0.69
CA GLU A 49 -4.17 -5.96 -0.17
C GLU A 49 -3.13 -6.34 -1.22
N GLY A 50 -1.98 -5.73 -1.14
CA GLY A 50 -0.89 -6.03 -2.04
C GLY A 50 0.45 -5.62 -1.46
N LEU A 51 1.49 -6.27 -1.92
CA LEU A 51 2.87 -5.91 -1.59
C LEU A 51 3.48 -5.26 -2.82
N PHE A 52 3.93 -4.02 -2.65
CA PHE A 52 4.51 -3.23 -3.72
C PHE A 52 5.98 -2.97 -3.43
N THR A 53 6.80 -3.12 -4.45
CA THR A 53 8.21 -2.81 -4.34
C THR A 53 8.48 -1.49 -5.04
N PHE A 54 9.03 -0.55 -4.31
CA PHE A 54 9.42 0.76 -4.82
C PHE A 54 10.92 0.84 -4.89
N VAL A 55 11.44 1.34 -6.00
CA VAL A 55 12.88 1.50 -6.22
C VAL A 55 13.18 2.99 -6.27
N ALA A 56 14.15 3.40 -5.45
CA ALA A 56 14.61 4.79 -5.48
C ALA A 56 15.50 5.02 -6.70
N LEU A 57 15.19 6.04 -7.47
CA LEU A 57 15.93 6.38 -8.69
C LEU A 57 16.49 7.80 -8.58
N ASP A 58 17.67 7.99 -9.17
CA ASP A 58 18.24 9.33 -9.31
C ASP A 58 17.70 10.02 -10.58
N ALA A 59 18.24 11.21 -10.86
CA ALA A 59 17.81 11.99 -12.03
C ALA A 59 18.09 11.29 -13.37
N ASN A 60 18.99 10.30 -13.39
CA ASN A 60 19.32 9.51 -14.57
C ASN A 60 18.60 8.16 -14.61
N ASN A 61 17.58 7.97 -13.75
CA ASN A 61 16.82 6.74 -13.64
C ASN A 61 17.66 5.53 -13.22
N ARG A 62 18.70 5.79 -12.42
CA ARG A 62 19.54 4.71 -11.86
C ARG A 62 19.19 4.51 -10.39
N PRO A 63 19.26 3.27 -9.88
CA PRO A 63 19.00 3.03 -8.46
C PRO A 63 19.91 3.85 -7.56
N ARG A 64 19.33 4.39 -6.49
CA ARG A 64 20.06 5.17 -5.50
C ARG A 64 19.72 4.67 -4.10
N PRO A 65 20.62 4.89 -3.11
CA PRO A 65 20.32 4.48 -1.73
C PRO A 65 19.11 5.21 -1.17
N ILE A 66 18.21 4.48 -0.50
CA ILE A 66 16.99 5.03 0.05
C ILE A 66 17.27 5.99 1.20
N ASP A 67 18.27 5.73 2.00
CA ASP A 67 18.62 6.55 3.16
C ASP A 67 18.99 7.99 2.79
N THR A 68 19.23 8.27 1.53
CA THR A 68 19.52 9.63 1.05
C THR A 68 18.27 10.37 0.60
N LEU A 69 17.09 9.77 0.72
CA LEU A 69 15.82 10.38 0.34
C LEU A 69 15.22 11.29 1.41
N ALA A 70 15.75 11.23 2.59
CA ALA A 70 15.24 12.02 3.71
C ALA A 70 15.50 13.51 3.52
#